data_9ac0047331b869fa90d9498c54d1145d
#
_entry.id   9ac0047331b869fa90d9498c54d1145d
#
_cell.length_a   1.000
_cell.length_b   1.000
_cell.length_c   1.000
_cell.angle_alpha   90.00
_cell.angle_beta   90.00
_cell.angle_gamma   90.00
#
_symmetry.space_group_name_H-M   'P 1'
#
loop_
_entity.id
_entity.type
_entity.pdbx_description
1 polymer ?
#
loop_
_entity_poly.entity_id
_entity_poly.type
_entity_poly.pdbx_seq_one_letter_code
_entity_poly.pdbx_strand_id
1 'polypeptide(L)'
;MDNREKHAVIEASKMLRERFPVKKVVLFGSKARGDDDEESDIDLLVLTSRPVSWDERKAINNALYEIQLRYDVIISTLITTATEWNEGTFSVLPIHEEILDQGVVA
;
A
#
# COMPACT_ATOMS: atom_id res chain seq x y z
N MET A 1 4.16 12.05 8.94
CA MET A 1 4.15 12.20 7.45
C MET A 1 3.97 13.66 7.10
N ASP A 2 4.77 14.19 6.20
CA ASP A 2 4.61 15.57 5.73
C ASP A 2 3.52 15.66 4.63
N ASN A 3 3.21 16.88 4.17
CA ASN A 3 2.16 17.08 3.17
C ASN A 3 2.48 16.44 1.82
N ARG A 4 3.76 16.42 1.43
CA ARG A 4 4.22 15.79 0.19
C ARG A 4 3.93 14.29 0.23
N GLU A 5 4.25 13.63 1.31
CA GLU A 5 4.02 12.20 1.52
C GLU A 5 2.52 11.90 1.57
N LYS A 6 1.73 12.73 2.24
CA LYS A 6 0.27 12.58 2.28
C LYS A 6 -0.34 12.66 0.89
N HIS A 7 0.10 13.61 0.08
CA HIS A 7 -0.36 13.73 -1.30
C HIS A 7 0.02 12.51 -2.14
N ALA A 8 1.23 12.00 -1.96
CA ALA A 8 1.68 10.79 -2.65
C ALA A 8 0.80 9.58 -2.31
N VAL A 9 0.46 9.40 -1.04
CA VAL A 9 -0.42 8.30 -0.59
C VAL A 9 -1.82 8.44 -1.16
N ILE A 10 -2.40 9.64 -1.14
CA ILE A 10 -3.74 9.89 -1.68
C ILE A 10 -3.77 9.59 -3.18
N GLU A 11 -2.79 10.09 -3.93
CA GLU A 11 -2.71 9.85 -5.36
C GLU A 11 -2.48 8.37 -5.69
N ALA A 12 -1.61 7.69 -4.95
CA ALA A 12 -1.36 6.26 -5.13
C ALA A 12 -2.63 5.44 -4.88
N SER A 13 -3.34 5.70 -3.79
CA SER A 13 -4.58 5.00 -3.46
C SER A 13 -5.64 5.20 -4.54
N LYS A 14 -5.83 6.43 -4.98
CA LYS A 14 -6.81 6.76 -6.02
C LYS A 14 -6.46 6.07 -7.34
N MET A 15 -5.22 6.16 -7.78
CA MET A 15 -4.74 5.55 -9.01
C MET A 15 -4.93 4.02 -8.98
N LEU A 16 -4.55 3.38 -7.88
CA LEU A 16 -4.65 1.93 -7.75
C LEU A 16 -6.10 1.46 -7.79
N ARG A 17 -7.01 2.16 -7.09
CA ARG A 17 -8.42 1.79 -7.07
C ARG A 17 -9.13 2.06 -8.39
N GLU A 18 -8.73 3.06 -9.14
CA GLU A 18 -9.35 3.42 -10.41
C GLU A 18 -8.85 2.58 -11.59
N ARG A 19 -7.58 2.18 -11.59
CA ARG A 19 -6.93 1.56 -12.75
C ARG A 19 -6.72 0.06 -12.63
N PHE A 20 -6.83 -0.50 -11.44
CA PHE A 20 -6.53 -1.90 -11.14
C PHE A 20 -7.64 -2.51 -10.30
N PRO A 21 -7.71 -3.86 -10.18
CA PRO A 21 -8.75 -4.52 -9.38
C PRO A 21 -8.45 -4.41 -7.87
N VAL A 22 -8.25 -3.20 -7.39
CA VAL A 22 -7.90 -2.90 -6.00
C VAL A 22 -9.15 -2.49 -5.24
N LYS A 23 -9.43 -3.20 -4.15
CA LYS A 23 -10.56 -2.91 -3.26
C LYS A 23 -10.20 -1.89 -2.19
N LYS A 24 -9.00 -1.98 -1.65
CA LYS A 24 -8.60 -1.21 -0.46
C LYS A 24 -7.10 -1.01 -0.44
N VAL A 25 -6.67 0.16 0.00
CA VAL A 25 -5.27 0.47 0.24
C VAL A 25 -5.13 0.91 1.70
N VAL A 26 -4.19 0.33 2.42
CA VAL A 26 -3.97 0.62 3.84
C VAL A 26 -2.52 1.05 4.05
N LEU A 27 -2.33 2.23 4.64
CA LEU A 27 -1.02 2.69 5.08
C LEU A 27 -0.67 1.98 6.38
N PHE A 28 0.53 1.41 6.46
CA PHE A 28 1.00 0.76 7.68
C PHE A 28 2.47 1.12 7.95
N GLY A 29 3.08 0.49 8.96
CA GLY A 29 4.46 0.74 9.31
C GLY A 29 4.68 2.07 10.02
N SER A 30 5.91 2.57 10.00
CA SER A 30 6.31 3.76 10.75
C SER A 30 5.53 5.02 10.37
N LYS A 31 5.19 5.19 9.09
CA LYS A 31 4.39 6.34 8.63
C LYS A 31 2.99 6.35 9.22
N ALA A 32 2.37 5.18 9.39
CA ALA A 32 1.05 5.06 10.02
C ALA A 32 1.12 5.30 11.52
N ARG A 33 2.20 4.83 12.18
CA ARG A 33 2.38 5.00 13.63
C ARG A 33 2.79 6.42 14.03
N GLY A 34 3.33 7.20 13.09
CA GLY A 34 3.83 8.54 13.37
C GLY A 34 5.22 8.58 13.99
N ASP A 35 5.95 7.46 14.01
CA ASP A 35 7.32 7.37 14.51
C ASP A 35 8.35 7.28 13.38
N ASP A 36 7.97 7.73 12.20
CA ASP A 36 8.82 7.74 11.01
C ASP A 36 9.86 8.86 11.06
N ASP A 37 10.93 8.65 10.31
CA ASP A 37 11.88 9.71 9.96
C ASP A 37 11.76 10.04 8.46
N GLU A 38 12.57 11.00 7.99
CA GLU A 38 12.52 11.46 6.59
C GLU A 38 12.94 10.38 5.59
N GLU A 39 13.71 9.38 6.04
CA GLU A 39 14.21 8.30 5.19
C GLU A 39 13.31 7.06 5.20
N SER A 40 12.28 7.03 6.05
CA SER A 40 11.38 5.89 6.13
C SER A 40 10.54 5.75 4.86
N ASP A 41 10.37 4.50 4.42
CA ASP A 41 9.50 4.19 3.29
C ASP A 41 8.02 4.37 3.68
N ILE A 42 7.21 4.64 2.67
CA ILE A 42 5.75 4.59 2.79
C ILE A 42 5.34 3.15 2.51
N ASP A 43 4.77 2.47 3.51
CA ASP A 43 4.34 1.08 3.39
C ASP A 43 2.85 1.00 3.12
N LEU A 44 2.47 0.41 1.99
CA LEU A 44 1.07 0.25 1.59
C LEU A 44 0.70 -1.22 1.45
N LEU A 45 -0.38 -1.61 2.11
CA LEU A 45 -1.05 -2.87 1.85
C LEU A 45 -2.09 -2.63 0.76
N VAL A 46 -1.99 -3.38 -0.32
CA VAL A 46 -2.89 -3.28 -1.47
C VAL A 46 -3.72 -4.55 -1.55
N LEU A 47 -5.00 -4.44 -1.22
CA LEU A 47 -5.94 -5.56 -1.25
C LEU A 47 -6.71 -5.56 -2.55
N THR A 48 -6.56 -6.65 -3.30
CA THR A 48 -7.22 -6.80 -4.60
C THR A 48 -8.47 -7.66 -4.50
N SER A 49 -9.40 -7.46 -5.44
CA SER A 49 -10.64 -8.24 -5.51
C SER A 49 -10.43 -9.62 -6.14
N ARG A 50 -9.33 -9.79 -6.88
CA ARG A 50 -8.92 -11.04 -7.50
C ARG A 50 -7.41 -11.10 -7.58
N PRO A 51 -6.80 -12.29 -7.79
CA PRO A 51 -5.37 -12.36 -8.02
C PRO A 51 -4.96 -11.53 -9.24
N VAL A 52 -3.83 -10.85 -9.14
CA VAL A 52 -3.28 -10.07 -10.25
C VAL A 52 -2.25 -10.90 -10.99
N SER A 53 -2.21 -10.75 -12.32
CA SER A 53 -1.21 -11.39 -13.16
C SER A 53 0.16 -10.76 -12.95
N TRP A 54 1.19 -11.42 -13.47
CA TRP A 54 2.54 -10.85 -13.47
C TRP A 54 2.57 -9.49 -14.19
N ASP A 55 1.90 -9.40 -15.34
CA ASP A 55 1.86 -8.16 -16.12
C ASP A 55 1.13 -7.04 -15.38
N GLU A 56 0.03 -7.37 -14.69
CA GLU A 56 -0.71 -6.41 -13.88
C GLU A 56 0.13 -5.90 -12.71
N ARG A 57 0.85 -6.80 -12.04
CA ARG A 57 1.75 -6.43 -10.93
C ARG A 57 2.86 -5.49 -11.43
N LYS A 58 3.42 -5.78 -12.60
CA LYS A 58 4.42 -4.94 -13.22
C LYS A 58 3.86 -3.56 -13.57
N ALA A 59 2.63 -3.50 -14.09
CA ALA A 59 1.95 -2.24 -14.39
C ALA A 59 1.67 -1.43 -13.12
N ILE A 60 1.29 -2.07 -12.03
CA ILE A 60 1.12 -1.42 -10.72
C ILE A 60 2.44 -0.78 -10.27
N ASN A 61 3.52 -1.55 -10.32
CA ASN A 61 4.83 -1.05 -9.90
C ASN A 61 5.30 0.12 -10.76
N ASN A 62 5.08 0.06 -12.07
CA ASN A 62 5.44 1.15 -12.98
C ASN A 62 4.65 2.43 -12.68
N ALA A 63 3.35 2.29 -12.42
CA ALA A 63 2.50 3.43 -12.08
C ALA A 63 2.91 4.05 -10.75
N LEU A 64 3.23 3.23 -9.75
CA LEU A 64 3.74 3.71 -8.47
C LEU A 64 5.10 4.39 -8.59
N TYR A 65 5.95 3.89 -9.48
CA TYR A 65 7.26 4.50 -9.72
C TYR A 65 7.14 5.95 -10.20
N GLU A 66 6.18 6.24 -11.07
CA GLU A 66 5.93 7.62 -11.51
C GLU A 66 5.56 8.54 -10.34
N ILE A 67 4.73 8.06 -9.42
CA ILE A 67 4.35 8.81 -8.23
C ILE A 67 5.56 9.03 -7.33
N GLN A 68 6.38 7.99 -7.13
CA GLN A 68 7.60 8.09 -6.33
C GLN A 68 8.56 9.15 -6.88
N LEU A 69 8.72 9.21 -8.20
CA LEU A 69 9.54 10.23 -8.82
C LEU A 69 8.96 11.63 -8.66
N ARG A 70 7.65 11.78 -8.81
CA ARG A 70 6.98 13.07 -8.73
C ARG A 70 7.08 13.69 -7.34
N TYR A 71 6.93 12.87 -6.31
CA TYR A 71 6.90 13.34 -4.92
C TYR A 71 8.20 13.11 -4.16
N ASP A 72 9.21 12.51 -4.80
CA ASP A 72 10.48 12.18 -4.16
C ASP A 72 10.28 11.37 -2.88
N VAL A 73 9.55 10.25 -3.02
CA VAL A 73 9.26 9.31 -1.93
C VAL A 73 9.54 7.88 -2.39
N ILE A 74 9.68 6.97 -1.43
CA ILE A 74 9.80 5.54 -1.69
C ILE A 74 8.54 4.86 -1.15
N ILE A 75 7.85 4.09 -2.00
CA ILE A 75 6.64 3.36 -1.65
C ILE A 75 6.94 1.86 -1.75
N SER A 76 6.80 1.16 -0.64
CA SER A 76 6.87 -0.29 -0.57
C SER A 76 5.46 -0.85 -0.52
N THR A 77 5.17 -1.92 -1.26
CA THR A 77 3.83 -2.49 -1.31
C THR A 77 3.83 -3.96 -0.91
N LEU A 78 2.76 -4.35 -0.22
CA LEU A 78 2.37 -5.73 -0.01
C LEU A 78 1.04 -5.91 -0.76
N ILE A 79 1.06 -6.68 -1.85
CA ILE A 79 -0.11 -6.88 -2.71
C ILE A 79 -0.65 -8.27 -2.52
N THR A 80 -1.91 -8.40 -2.11
CA THR A 80 -2.58 -9.69 -1.96
C THR A 80 -4.08 -9.51 -2.14
N THR A 81 -4.81 -10.62 -2.32
CA THR A 81 -6.28 -10.54 -2.39
C THR A 81 -6.85 -10.29 -0.98
N ALA A 82 -8.04 -9.70 -0.93
CA ALA A 82 -8.75 -9.53 0.33
C ALA A 82 -9.01 -10.88 1.00
N THR A 83 -9.31 -11.93 0.24
CA THR A 83 -9.53 -13.28 0.75
C THR A 83 -8.27 -13.86 1.40
N GLU A 84 -7.11 -13.78 0.71
CA GLU A 84 -5.84 -14.25 1.27
C GLU A 84 -5.45 -13.48 2.53
N TRP A 85 -5.72 -12.18 2.57
CA TRP A 85 -5.45 -11.35 3.72
C TRP A 85 -6.31 -11.74 4.92
N ASN A 86 -7.63 -11.90 4.72
CA ASN A 86 -8.59 -12.12 5.80
C ASN A 86 -8.69 -13.59 6.23
N GLU A 87 -8.53 -14.54 5.31
CA GLU A 87 -8.82 -15.96 5.54
C GLU A 87 -7.66 -16.89 5.18
N GLY A 88 -6.65 -16.41 4.43
CA GLY A 88 -5.52 -17.20 3.96
C GLY A 88 -4.32 -17.15 4.88
N THR A 89 -3.15 -17.39 4.32
CA THR A 89 -1.87 -17.47 5.04
C THR A 89 -1.58 -16.19 5.83
N PHE A 90 -1.90 -15.03 5.28
CA PHE A 90 -1.61 -13.76 5.95
C PHE A 90 -2.40 -13.57 7.24
N SER A 91 -3.57 -14.21 7.38
CA SER A 91 -4.42 -14.03 8.56
C SER A 91 -3.79 -14.51 9.87
N VAL A 92 -2.78 -15.37 9.80
CA VAL A 92 -2.08 -15.94 10.97
C VAL A 92 -0.70 -15.33 11.18
N LEU A 93 -0.27 -14.40 10.34
CA LEU A 93 1.04 -13.76 10.45
C LEU A 93 0.99 -12.54 11.38
N PRO A 94 2.08 -12.26 12.12
CA PRO A 94 2.13 -11.09 13.00
C PRO A 94 1.82 -9.76 12.30
N ILE A 95 2.21 -9.61 11.04
CA ILE A 95 1.94 -8.39 10.27
C ILE A 95 0.45 -8.12 10.10
N HIS A 96 -0.38 -9.17 10.07
CA HIS A 96 -1.83 -9.03 9.98
C HIS A 96 -2.39 -8.29 11.19
N GLU A 97 -2.01 -8.69 12.40
CA GLU A 97 -2.44 -8.00 13.62
C GLU A 97 -1.90 -6.58 13.70
N GLU A 98 -0.64 -6.39 13.33
CA GLU A 98 -0.03 -5.05 13.33
C GLU A 98 -0.82 -4.08 12.45
N ILE A 99 -1.20 -4.52 11.26
CA ILE A 99 -1.95 -3.68 10.32
C ILE A 99 -3.39 -3.47 10.78
N LEU A 100 -4.03 -4.48 11.39
CA LEU A 100 -5.37 -4.31 11.97
C LEU A 100 -5.37 -3.25 13.08
N ASP A 101 -4.34 -3.22 13.92
CA ASP A 101 -4.25 -2.30 15.04
C ASP A 101 -3.84 -0.88 14.63
N GLN A 102 -2.90 -0.76 13.70
CA GLN A 102 -2.21 0.50 13.42
C GLN A 102 -2.40 1.01 12.00
N GLY A 103 -2.94 0.20 11.09
CA GLY A 103 -3.13 0.57 9.71
C GLY A 103 -4.18 1.67 9.54
N VAL A 104 -3.95 2.55 8.56
CA VAL A 104 -4.85 3.66 8.22
C VAL A 104 -5.31 3.49 6.78
N VAL A 105 -6.61 3.44 6.56
CA VAL A 105 -7.16 3.33 5.20
C VAL A 105 -6.82 4.59 4.41
N ALA A 106 -6.23 4.37 3.26
CA ALA A 106 -5.81 5.47 2.38
C ALA A 106 -6.82 5.75 1.27
#